data_5c83d874fea6e56666198b6ab3f6e14f
#
_entry.id   5c83d874fea6e56666198b6ab3f6e14f
#
_cell.length_a   1.000
_cell.length_b   1.000
_cell.length_c   1.000
_cell.angle_alpha   90.00
_cell.angle_beta   90.00
_cell.angle_gamma   90.00
#
_symmetry.space_group_name_H-M   'P 1'
#
loop_
_entity.id
_entity.type
_entity.pdbx_description
1 polymer ?
#
loop_
_entity_poly.entity_id
_entity_poly.type
_entity_poly.pdbx_seq_one_letter_code
_entity_poly.pdbx_strand_id
1 'polypeptide(L)'
;MKTVLVVDDSRIMRNIVKNTFELLKMPVHYLEAADGEQALKVLSSDKVDLILLDWNMPNLSGIDFLKQIRAKDESKDIPVIMVTSEAAKLNVVEAVKAGVTAYITKPINDKVFMEKLSKITF
;
A
#
# COMPACT_ATOMS: atom_id res chain seq x y z
N MET A 1 -16.04 1.07 9.88
CA MET A 1 -15.49 1.13 8.51
C MET A 1 -13.96 1.10 8.59
N LYS A 2 -13.32 0.26 7.80
CA LYS A 2 -11.87 0.18 7.76
C LYS A 2 -11.28 1.36 7.00
N THR A 3 -10.07 1.79 7.36
CA THR A 3 -9.36 2.88 6.72
C THR A 3 -8.20 2.35 5.89
N VAL A 4 -8.19 2.73 4.62
CA VAL A 4 -7.15 2.33 3.67
C VAL A 4 -6.35 3.57 3.26
N LEU A 5 -5.03 3.51 3.40
CA LEU A 5 -4.12 4.56 2.94
C LEU A 5 -3.55 4.14 1.59
N VAL A 6 -3.77 4.96 0.57
CA VAL A 6 -3.23 4.74 -0.77
C VAL A 6 -2.06 5.70 -0.99
N VAL A 7 -0.88 5.13 -1.14
CA VAL A 7 0.39 5.88 -1.29
C VAL A 7 0.94 5.68 -2.69
N ASP A 8 0.83 6.70 -3.52
CA ASP A 8 1.30 6.70 -4.91
C ASP A 8 1.42 8.15 -5.36
N ASP A 9 2.49 8.51 -6.05
CA ASP A 9 2.66 9.87 -6.56
C ASP A 9 1.73 10.19 -7.73
N SER A 10 1.14 9.19 -8.36
CA SER A 10 0.18 9.34 -9.44
C SER A 10 -1.26 9.43 -8.91
N ARG A 11 -1.88 10.57 -9.09
CA ARG A 11 -3.29 10.76 -8.73
C ARG A 11 -4.21 9.78 -9.48
N ILE A 12 -3.88 9.50 -10.74
CA ILE A 12 -4.63 8.57 -11.57
C ILE A 12 -4.58 7.17 -10.96
N MET A 13 -3.40 6.74 -10.52
CA MET A 13 -3.24 5.42 -9.87
C MET A 13 -3.99 5.35 -8.54
N ARG A 14 -3.95 6.42 -7.73
CA ARG A 14 -4.73 6.45 -6.49
C ARG A 14 -6.23 6.28 -6.77
N ASN A 15 -6.73 6.93 -7.82
CA ASN A 15 -8.13 6.78 -8.22
C ASN A 15 -8.45 5.37 -8.71
N ILE A 16 -7.54 4.74 -9.46
CA ILE A 16 -7.72 3.35 -9.92
C ILE A 16 -7.86 2.40 -8.72
N VAL A 17 -7.02 2.55 -7.71
CA VAL A 17 -7.09 1.73 -6.49
C VAL A 17 -8.43 1.94 -5.79
N LYS A 18 -8.86 3.18 -5.62
CA LYS A 18 -10.16 3.51 -5.01
C LYS A 18 -11.31 2.85 -5.78
N ASN A 19 -11.29 2.99 -7.11
CA ASN A 19 -12.33 2.41 -7.96
C ASN A 19 -12.36 0.87 -7.85
N THR A 20 -11.20 0.24 -7.71
CA THR A 20 -11.13 -1.21 -7.52
C THR A 20 -11.83 -1.63 -6.24
N PHE A 21 -11.60 -0.94 -5.12
CA PHE A 21 -12.32 -1.21 -3.87
C PHE A 21 -13.83 -1.02 -4.04
N GLU A 22 -14.25 0.03 -4.75
CA GLU A 22 -15.67 0.28 -5.01
C GLU A 22 -16.31 -0.82 -5.84
N LEU A 23 -15.61 -1.32 -6.87
CA LEU A 23 -16.08 -2.44 -7.68
C LEU A 23 -16.26 -3.72 -6.86
N LEU A 24 -15.39 -3.94 -5.87
CA LEU A 24 -15.48 -5.08 -4.97
C LEU A 24 -16.53 -4.86 -3.87
N LYS A 25 -17.19 -3.72 -3.85
CA LYS A 25 -18.23 -3.36 -2.88
C LYS A 25 -17.74 -3.42 -1.43
N MET A 26 -16.49 -3.06 -1.21
CA MET A 26 -15.89 -3.00 0.13
C MET A 26 -16.05 -1.58 0.68
N PRO A 27 -16.80 -1.42 1.78
CA PRO A 27 -16.97 -0.10 2.38
C PRO A 27 -15.73 0.29 3.19
N VAL A 28 -14.90 1.14 2.61
CA VAL A 28 -13.66 1.61 3.26
C VAL A 28 -13.59 3.13 3.21
N HIS A 29 -12.91 3.69 4.20
CA HIS A 29 -12.55 5.09 4.24
C HIS A 29 -11.16 5.24 3.60
N TYR A 30 -11.03 6.13 2.62
CA TYR A 30 -9.78 6.32 1.88
C TYR A 30 -9.02 7.51 2.39
N LEU A 31 -7.73 7.31 2.65
CA LEU A 31 -6.75 8.37 2.83
C LEU A 31 -5.72 8.25 1.72
N GLU A 32 -5.13 9.37 1.31
CA GLU A 32 -4.18 9.42 0.22
C GLU A 32 -2.89 10.12 0.63
N ALA A 33 -1.78 9.66 0.06
CA ALA A 33 -0.49 10.30 0.19
C ALA A 33 0.25 10.21 -1.15
N ALA A 34 0.95 11.25 -1.53
CA ALA A 34 1.68 11.31 -2.79
C ALA A 34 3.11 10.80 -2.67
N ASP A 35 3.61 10.63 -1.45
CA ASP A 35 4.95 10.08 -1.20
C ASP A 35 5.03 9.50 0.23
N GLY A 36 6.18 8.91 0.55
CA GLY A 36 6.38 8.28 1.85
C GLY A 36 6.37 9.26 3.02
N GLU A 37 6.83 10.49 2.83
CA GLU A 37 6.82 11.50 3.89
C GLU A 37 5.40 11.91 4.27
N GLN A 38 4.54 12.13 3.26
CA GLN A 38 3.13 12.42 3.48
C GLN A 38 2.44 11.23 4.16
N ALA A 39 2.77 10.01 3.74
CA ALA A 39 2.22 8.80 4.34
C ALA A 39 2.59 8.69 5.82
N LEU A 40 3.82 9.02 6.19
CA LEU A 40 4.24 9.03 7.60
C LEU A 40 3.42 10.04 8.42
N LYS A 41 3.12 11.21 7.85
CA LYS A 41 2.28 12.22 8.51
C LYS A 41 0.87 11.69 8.74
N VAL A 42 0.29 11.02 7.75
CA VAL A 42 -1.04 10.42 7.88
C VAL A 42 -1.04 9.40 9.03
N LEU A 43 -0.04 8.53 9.09
CA LEU A 43 0.05 7.51 10.14
C LEU A 43 0.23 8.11 11.54
N SER A 44 0.77 9.34 11.64
CA SER A 44 0.93 10.00 12.93
C SER A 44 -0.37 10.57 13.49
N SER A 45 -1.39 10.77 12.63
CA SER A 45 -2.65 11.41 13.03
C SER A 45 -3.88 10.52 12.86
N ASP A 46 -3.81 9.49 12.03
CA ASP A 46 -4.96 8.64 11.68
C ASP A 46 -4.64 7.17 11.90
N LYS A 47 -5.64 6.42 12.36
CA LYS A 47 -5.55 4.97 12.40
C LYS A 47 -5.74 4.42 11.00
N VAL A 48 -4.81 3.60 10.53
CA VAL A 48 -4.85 2.98 9.20
C VAL A 48 -4.85 1.46 9.35
N ASP A 49 -5.76 0.80 8.62
CA ASP A 49 -5.93 -0.65 8.69
C ASP A 49 -5.22 -1.40 7.56
N LEU A 50 -4.98 -0.72 6.43
CA LEU A 50 -4.32 -1.30 5.26
C LEU A 50 -3.63 -0.20 4.48
N ILE A 51 -2.44 -0.49 3.95
CA ILE A 51 -1.68 0.44 3.11
C ILE A 51 -1.48 -0.20 1.73
N LEU A 52 -1.85 0.54 0.68
CA LEU A 52 -1.50 0.24 -0.72
C LEU A 52 -0.35 1.17 -1.08
N LEU A 53 0.79 0.62 -1.45
CA LEU A 53 2.05 1.35 -1.50
C LEU A 53 2.75 1.17 -2.84
N ASP A 54 3.06 2.27 -3.53
CA ASP A 54 3.91 2.25 -4.71
C ASP A 54 5.39 2.19 -4.31
N TRP A 55 6.22 1.63 -5.18
CA TRP A 55 7.67 1.51 -4.94
C TRP A 55 8.38 2.83 -5.22
N ASN A 56 8.18 3.37 -6.43
CA ASN A 56 8.91 4.54 -6.92
C ASN A 56 8.14 5.82 -6.65
N MET A 57 8.60 6.61 -5.68
CA MET A 57 8.01 7.89 -5.31
C MET A 57 9.12 8.88 -4.99
N PRO A 58 8.85 10.20 -5.17
CA PRO A 58 9.82 11.22 -4.75
C PRO A 58 9.93 11.28 -3.22
N ASN A 59 10.98 11.91 -2.74
CA ASN A 59 11.29 12.20 -1.34
C ASN A 59 11.61 10.94 -0.53
N LEU A 60 10.67 10.03 -0.36
CA LEU A 60 10.87 8.77 0.35
C LEU A 60 10.24 7.65 -0.47
N SER A 61 11.05 6.69 -0.91
CA SER A 61 10.58 5.55 -1.71
C SER A 61 9.66 4.63 -0.89
N GLY A 62 8.86 3.82 -1.61
CA GLY A 62 7.97 2.87 -0.95
C GLY A 62 8.72 1.87 -0.09
N ILE A 63 9.85 1.36 -0.56
CA ILE A 63 10.62 0.38 0.21
C ILE A 63 11.22 1.00 1.48
N ASP A 64 11.70 2.22 1.42
CA ASP A 64 12.26 2.91 2.59
C ASP A 64 11.15 3.27 3.59
N PHE A 65 9.99 3.69 3.10
CA PHE A 65 8.81 3.91 3.94
C PHE A 65 8.42 2.62 4.67
N LEU A 66 8.35 1.50 3.94
CA LEU A 66 8.00 0.20 4.52
C LEU A 66 8.97 -0.19 5.64
N LYS A 67 10.28 -0.02 5.41
CA LYS A 67 11.29 -0.32 6.42
C LYS A 67 11.07 0.52 7.68
N GLN A 68 10.75 1.80 7.52
CA GLN A 68 10.52 2.70 8.66
C GLN A 68 9.30 2.29 9.48
N ILE A 69 8.17 1.97 8.83
CA ILE A 69 6.96 1.60 9.57
C ILE A 69 7.08 0.24 10.26
N ARG A 70 7.86 -0.69 9.69
CA ARG A 70 8.11 -1.99 10.31
C ARG A 70 9.00 -1.90 11.54
N ALA A 71 9.78 -0.83 11.66
CA ALA A 71 10.64 -0.59 12.81
C ALA A 71 9.92 0.08 14.00
N LYS A 72 8.67 0.51 13.83
CA LYS A 72 7.89 1.19 14.87
C LYS A 72 6.79 0.27 15.41
N ASP A 73 6.64 0.24 16.72
CA ASP A 73 5.64 -0.62 17.38
C ASP A 73 4.21 -0.30 16.95
N GLU A 74 3.90 0.99 16.76
CA GLU A 74 2.54 1.44 16.41
C GLU A 74 2.14 1.10 14.97
N SER A 75 3.08 0.75 14.09
CA SER A 75 2.80 0.51 12.66
C SER A 75 3.36 -0.81 12.12
N LYS A 76 4.15 -1.53 12.90
CA LYS A 76 4.85 -2.74 12.42
C LYS A 76 3.93 -3.85 11.92
N ASP A 77 2.68 -3.87 12.37
CA ASP A 77 1.72 -4.93 12.04
C ASP A 77 0.68 -4.50 11.01
N ILE A 78 0.71 -3.25 10.52
CA ILE A 78 -0.25 -2.80 9.51
C ILE A 78 0.00 -3.57 8.21
N PRO A 79 -1.01 -4.25 7.65
CA PRO A 79 -0.85 -4.91 6.35
C PRO A 79 -0.48 -3.92 5.25
N VAL A 80 0.50 -4.28 4.43
CA VAL A 80 0.96 -3.47 3.30
C VAL A 80 0.94 -4.31 2.03
N ILE A 81 0.23 -3.83 1.02
CA ILE A 81 0.28 -4.39 -0.33
C ILE A 81 1.10 -3.44 -1.19
N MET A 82 2.21 -3.92 -1.72
CA MET A 82 3.01 -3.16 -2.68
C MET A 82 2.36 -3.26 -4.05
N VAL A 83 2.00 -2.14 -4.65
CA VAL A 83 1.37 -2.08 -5.97
C VAL A 83 2.28 -1.27 -6.89
N THR A 84 3.02 -1.94 -7.75
CA THR A 84 4.10 -1.29 -8.51
C THR A 84 4.34 -1.93 -9.86
N SER A 85 4.98 -1.16 -10.77
CA SER A 85 5.47 -1.68 -12.04
C SER A 85 6.79 -2.45 -11.89
N GLU A 86 7.41 -2.42 -10.71
CA GLU A 86 8.66 -3.12 -10.44
C GLU A 86 8.42 -4.61 -10.29
N ALA A 87 8.65 -5.35 -11.37
CA ALA A 87 8.39 -6.80 -11.43
C ALA A 87 9.66 -7.65 -11.37
N ALA A 88 10.83 -7.04 -11.25
CA ALA A 88 12.08 -7.77 -11.20
C ALA A 88 12.13 -8.64 -9.93
N LYS A 89 12.64 -9.86 -10.07
CA LYS A 89 12.71 -10.82 -8.97
C LYS A 89 13.44 -10.28 -7.75
N LEU A 90 14.50 -9.49 -7.94
CA LEU A 90 15.25 -8.87 -6.85
C LEU A 90 14.39 -7.90 -6.05
N ASN A 91 13.53 -7.13 -6.72
CA ASN A 91 12.65 -6.18 -6.06
C ASN A 91 11.60 -6.88 -5.20
N VAL A 92 11.08 -8.01 -5.66
CA VAL A 92 10.16 -8.83 -4.87
C VAL A 92 10.85 -9.36 -3.62
N VAL A 93 12.06 -9.88 -3.75
CA VAL A 93 12.84 -10.38 -2.62
C VAL A 93 13.11 -9.28 -1.60
N GLU A 94 13.49 -8.08 -2.06
CA GLU A 94 13.73 -6.94 -1.19
C GLU A 94 12.46 -6.54 -0.44
N ALA A 95 11.31 -6.50 -1.12
CA ALA A 95 10.02 -6.18 -0.51
C ALA A 95 9.65 -7.20 0.58
N VAL A 96 9.84 -8.49 0.31
CA VAL A 96 9.58 -9.55 1.30
C VAL A 96 10.47 -9.38 2.51
N LYS A 97 11.76 -9.11 2.33
CA LYS A 97 12.70 -8.88 3.44
C LYS A 97 12.33 -7.64 4.25
N ALA A 98 11.76 -6.63 3.62
CA ALA A 98 11.31 -5.41 4.30
C ALA A 98 10.00 -5.60 5.05
N GLY A 99 9.30 -6.72 4.87
CA GLY A 99 8.07 -7.04 5.59
C GLY A 99 6.78 -6.71 4.87
N VAL A 100 6.78 -6.73 3.54
CA VAL A 100 5.54 -6.54 2.76
C VAL A 100 4.59 -7.72 3.02
N THR A 101 3.28 -7.41 3.08
CA THR A 101 2.26 -8.44 3.28
C THR A 101 1.90 -9.14 1.96
N ALA A 102 1.80 -8.35 0.88
CA ALA A 102 1.53 -8.88 -0.45
C ALA A 102 2.14 -7.95 -1.51
N TYR A 103 2.31 -8.45 -2.72
CA TYR A 103 2.93 -7.75 -3.82
C TYR A 103 2.09 -7.93 -5.07
N ILE A 104 1.72 -6.82 -5.72
CA ILE A 104 0.91 -6.80 -6.95
C ILE A 104 1.62 -5.94 -7.97
N THR A 105 1.72 -6.41 -9.22
CA THR A 105 2.29 -5.64 -10.31
C THR A 105 1.20 -4.85 -11.06
N LYS A 106 1.54 -3.67 -11.54
CA LYS A 106 0.67 -2.87 -12.41
C LYS A 106 0.69 -3.45 -13.83
N PRO A 107 -0.41 -3.37 -14.60
CA PRO A 107 -1.70 -2.80 -14.23
C PRO A 107 -2.47 -3.70 -13.26
N ILE A 108 -3.33 -3.08 -12.44
CA ILE A 108 -4.09 -3.82 -11.43
C ILE A 108 -5.15 -4.68 -12.12
N ASN A 109 -5.15 -5.98 -11.80
CA ASN A 109 -6.18 -6.91 -12.21
C ASN A 109 -7.10 -7.15 -11.02
N ASP A 110 -8.41 -6.93 -11.19
CA ASP A 110 -9.39 -7.01 -10.12
C ASP A 110 -9.42 -8.39 -9.45
N LYS A 111 -9.28 -9.46 -10.22
CA LYS A 111 -9.27 -10.83 -9.67
C LYS A 111 -8.05 -11.07 -8.80
N VAL A 112 -6.87 -10.65 -9.26
CA VAL A 112 -5.63 -10.78 -8.50
C VAL A 112 -5.69 -9.94 -7.23
N PHE A 113 -6.19 -8.71 -7.34
CA PHE A 113 -6.35 -7.82 -6.21
C PHE A 113 -7.28 -8.43 -5.15
N MET A 114 -8.44 -8.93 -5.57
CA MET A 114 -9.40 -9.60 -4.67
C MET A 114 -8.76 -10.81 -4.00
N GLU A 115 -8.02 -11.63 -4.75
CA GLU A 115 -7.34 -12.80 -4.22
C GLU A 115 -6.34 -12.40 -3.12
N LYS A 116 -5.54 -11.37 -3.36
CA LYS A 116 -4.57 -10.89 -2.37
C LYS A 116 -5.27 -10.34 -1.12
N LEU A 117 -6.32 -9.55 -1.31
CA LEU A 117 -7.10 -9.02 -0.19
C LEU A 117 -7.74 -10.11 0.65
N SER A 118 -8.23 -11.17 0.03
CA SER A 118 -8.91 -12.26 0.75
C SER A 118 -7.99 -13.00 1.71
N LYS A 119 -6.69 -12.91 1.52
CA LYS A 119 -5.68 -13.55 2.36
C LYS A 119 -5.17 -12.65 3.48
N ILE A 120 -5.63 -11.41 3.53
CA ILE A 120 -5.18 -10.40 4.49
C ILE A 120 -6.31 -10.11 5.47
N THR A 121 -6.00 -10.16 6.76
CA THR A 121 -6.93 -9.74 7.81
C THR A 121 -6.63 -8.28 8.16
N PHE A 122 -7.58 -7.41 7.95
CA PHE A 122 -7.41 -6.00 8.31
C PHE A 122 -8.70 -5.37 8.79
#